data_0abb0706d8ec17f1c01a5106e9dc4164
#
_entry.id   0abb0706d8ec17f1c01a5106e9dc4164
#
_cell.length_a   1.000
_cell.length_b   1.000
_cell.length_c   1.000
_cell.angle_alpha   90.00
_cell.angle_beta   90.00
_cell.angle_gamma   90.00
#
_symmetry.space_group_name_H-M   'P 1'
#
loop_
_entity.id
_entity.type
_entity.pdbx_description
1 polymer ?
#
loop_
_entity_poly.entity_id
_entity_poly.type
_entity_poly.pdbx_seq_one_letter_code
_entity_poly.pdbx_strand_id
1 'polypeptide(L)'
;MKKRVYITTLVIAIICSFISGITTHYFIPTTNRTNDSVILLPEHPFYLLEDVNDSILYLTLKHYEFPEPAIIVAQAKLESGNYNSRLCLNNNNLFGLYNSTKGNYFKFDSWIGCVFAYRDYILTKRKKNEDYYQFLKRINYAEDPNYIKKLKKTEKIIRDKYEKF
;
A
#
# COMPACT_ATOMS: atom_id res chain seq x y z
N MET A 1 -17.28 46.11 -0.93
CA MET A 1 -16.35 45.20 -1.60
C MET A 1 -15.62 44.20 -0.68
N LYS A 2 -15.43 44.47 0.63
CA LYS A 2 -14.70 43.56 1.54
C LYS A 2 -15.42 42.25 1.94
N LYS A 3 -16.76 42.21 1.94
CA LYS A 3 -17.53 41.03 2.34
C LYS A 3 -17.48 39.86 1.30
N ARG A 4 -17.32 40.14 0.03
CA ARG A 4 -17.24 39.10 -1.03
C ARG A 4 -15.91 38.31 -1.01
N VAL A 5 -14.84 38.96 -0.58
CA VAL A 5 -13.51 38.33 -0.50
C VAL A 5 -13.45 37.30 0.64
N TYR A 6 -14.13 37.57 1.78
CA TYR A 6 -14.16 36.63 2.91
C TYR A 6 -14.99 35.37 2.63
N ILE A 7 -16.07 35.49 1.84
CA ILE A 7 -16.89 34.32 1.48
C ILE A 7 -16.14 33.40 0.51
N THR A 8 -15.41 33.95 -0.47
CA THR A 8 -14.62 33.14 -1.41
C THR A 8 -13.43 32.47 -0.72
N THR A 9 -12.76 33.14 0.21
CA THR A 9 -11.68 32.54 1.00
C THR A 9 -12.19 31.46 1.96
N LEU A 10 -13.36 31.66 2.56
CA LEU A 10 -13.97 30.64 3.45
C LEU A 10 -14.41 29.40 2.67
N VAL A 11 -15.00 29.57 1.48
CA VAL A 11 -15.42 28.46 0.62
C VAL A 11 -14.21 27.69 0.09
N ILE A 12 -13.12 28.36 -0.27
CA ILE A 12 -11.87 27.69 -0.69
C ILE A 12 -11.25 26.93 0.49
N ALA A 13 -11.26 27.48 1.71
CA ALA A 13 -10.78 26.78 2.89
C ALA A 13 -11.61 25.53 3.22
N ILE A 14 -12.94 25.59 3.05
CA ILE A 14 -13.82 24.43 3.26
C ILE A 14 -13.61 23.37 2.18
N ILE A 15 -13.44 23.77 0.94
CA ILE A 15 -13.17 22.83 -0.17
C ILE A 15 -11.78 22.18 0.00
N CYS A 16 -10.76 22.94 0.42
CA CYS A 16 -9.46 22.39 0.77
C CYS A 16 -9.51 21.43 1.95
N SER A 17 -10.36 21.68 2.96
CA SER A 17 -10.56 20.79 4.10
C SER A 17 -11.26 19.49 3.70
N PHE A 18 -12.18 19.51 2.75
CA PHE A 18 -12.81 18.29 2.22
C PHE A 18 -11.89 17.47 1.33
N ILE A 19 -11.00 18.12 0.56
CA ILE A 19 -10.00 17.44 -0.27
C ILE A 19 -8.87 16.89 0.64
N SER A 20 -8.47 17.61 1.69
CA SER A 20 -7.46 17.14 2.65
C SER A 20 -7.96 15.99 3.54
N GLY A 21 -9.26 15.88 3.79
CA GLY A 21 -9.85 14.75 4.53
C GLY A 21 -9.66 13.39 3.85
N ILE A 22 -9.50 13.36 2.52
CA ILE A 22 -9.20 12.14 1.75
C ILE A 22 -7.68 11.88 1.70
N THR A 23 -6.84 12.90 1.90
CA THR A 23 -5.37 12.80 1.82
C THR A 23 -4.70 12.65 3.19
N THR A 24 -5.42 12.81 4.30
CA THR A 24 -4.83 12.75 5.65
C THR A 24 -4.32 11.37 6.06
N HIS A 25 -4.63 10.30 5.31
CA HIS A 25 -4.06 8.98 5.57
C HIS A 25 -2.67 8.76 4.92
N TYR A 26 -2.17 9.71 4.11
CA TYR A 26 -0.90 9.56 3.38
C TYR A 26 0.12 10.65 3.67
N PHE A 27 -0.13 11.49 4.69
CA PHE A 27 0.79 12.58 5.00
C PHE A 27 1.97 12.06 5.83
N ILE A 28 3.12 11.87 5.17
CA ILE A 28 4.42 11.76 5.83
C ILE A 28 4.83 13.19 6.20
N PRO A 29 4.87 13.59 7.47
CA PRO A 29 5.27 14.95 7.82
C PRO A 29 6.74 15.14 7.49
N THR A 30 7.05 16.04 6.55
CA THR A 30 8.38 16.59 6.36
C THR A 30 8.76 17.35 7.63
N THR A 31 9.85 16.97 8.28
CA THR A 31 10.37 17.60 9.48
C THR A 31 10.82 19.02 9.21
N ASN A 32 10.01 20.03 9.58
CA ASN A 32 10.52 21.38 9.80
C ASN A 32 11.18 21.43 11.19
N ARG A 33 12.51 21.49 11.22
CA ARG A 33 13.25 21.82 12.44
C ARG A 33 12.96 23.26 12.85
N THR A 34 12.10 23.44 13.84
CA THR A 34 12.14 24.59 14.73
C THR A 34 12.19 24.04 16.14
N ASN A 35 13.14 24.55 16.94
CA ASN A 35 13.31 24.24 18.35
C ASN A 35 12.07 24.68 19.11
N ASP A 36 11.15 23.76 19.38
CA ASP A 36 10.24 23.82 20.51
C ASP A 36 9.42 22.54 20.54
N SER A 37 9.57 21.80 21.64
CA SER A 37 8.81 20.63 22.04
C SER A 37 8.63 19.58 20.93
N VAL A 38 9.44 18.52 21.01
CA VAL A 38 9.26 17.29 20.25
C VAL A 38 7.87 16.73 20.59
N ILE A 39 6.87 17.09 19.80
CA ILE A 39 5.63 16.32 19.74
C ILE A 39 6.07 14.99 19.17
N LEU A 40 6.18 13.97 20.03
CA LEU A 40 6.28 12.58 19.60
C LEU A 40 5.00 12.29 18.82
N LEU A 41 5.05 12.50 17.51
CA LEU A 41 4.07 11.91 16.60
C LEU A 41 4.05 10.41 16.89
N PRO A 42 2.89 9.72 16.82
CA PRO A 42 2.87 8.27 16.96
C PRO A 42 3.95 7.73 16.02
N GLU A 43 4.97 7.10 16.62
CA GLU A 43 6.18 6.67 15.92
C GLU A 43 5.76 5.84 14.71
N HIS A 44 5.97 6.39 13.51
CA HIS A 44 5.96 5.55 12.32
C HIS A 44 6.99 4.45 12.59
N PRO A 45 6.60 3.19 12.54
CA PRO A 45 7.53 2.12 12.81
C PRO A 45 8.77 2.33 11.92
N PHE A 46 9.95 2.34 12.53
CA PHE A 46 11.22 2.68 11.84
C PHE A 46 11.47 1.83 10.58
N TYR A 47 10.90 0.63 10.51
CA TYR A 47 10.97 -0.25 9.34
C TYR A 47 10.28 0.33 8.09
N LEU A 48 9.43 1.34 8.22
CA LEU A 48 8.84 2.02 7.06
C LEU A 48 9.84 2.90 6.29
N LEU A 49 11.01 3.16 6.87
CA LEU A 49 12.07 3.94 6.25
C LEU A 49 13.12 3.06 5.55
N GLU A 50 13.04 1.75 5.69
CA GLU A 50 13.99 0.80 5.12
C GLU A 50 13.54 0.25 3.77
N ASP A 51 14.47 -0.38 3.04
CA ASP A 51 14.18 -1.11 1.82
C ASP A 51 13.25 -2.30 2.11
N VAL A 52 12.32 -2.53 1.21
CA VAL A 52 11.33 -3.59 1.37
C VAL A 52 11.97 -4.98 1.33
N ASN A 53 11.56 -5.81 2.28
CA ASN A 53 11.83 -7.24 2.34
C ASN A 53 10.66 -7.98 2.96
N ASP A 54 10.70 -9.33 3.00
CA ASP A 54 9.60 -10.14 3.53
C ASP A 54 9.20 -9.73 4.96
N SER A 55 10.19 -9.48 5.84
CA SER A 55 9.94 -9.15 7.25
C SER A 55 9.29 -7.79 7.40
N ILE A 56 9.88 -6.79 6.76
CA ILE A 56 9.40 -5.40 6.82
C ILE A 56 8.00 -5.30 6.22
N LEU A 57 7.77 -5.93 5.07
CA LEU A 57 6.44 -5.94 4.45
C LEU A 57 5.41 -6.67 5.33
N TYR A 58 5.76 -7.84 5.91
CA TYR A 58 4.87 -8.57 6.80
C TYR A 58 4.46 -7.75 8.02
N LEU A 59 5.42 -7.11 8.70
CA LEU A 59 5.16 -6.25 9.86
C LEU A 59 4.32 -5.03 9.49
N THR A 60 4.59 -4.42 8.33
CA THR A 60 3.80 -3.30 7.80
C THR A 60 2.34 -3.70 7.57
N LEU A 61 2.11 -4.84 6.92
CA LEU A 61 0.76 -5.34 6.67
C LEU A 61 0.02 -5.67 7.96
N LYS A 62 0.70 -6.23 8.96
CA LYS A 62 0.14 -6.47 10.30
C LYS A 62 -0.20 -5.17 11.01
N HIS A 63 0.70 -4.19 10.98
CA HIS A 63 0.51 -2.89 11.62
C HIS A 63 -0.71 -2.14 11.07
N TYR A 64 -0.92 -2.21 9.76
CA TYR A 64 -2.07 -1.57 9.09
C TYR A 64 -3.29 -2.50 8.93
N GLU A 65 -3.33 -3.62 9.65
CA GLU A 65 -4.46 -4.54 9.71
C GLU A 65 -4.92 -5.07 8.33
N PHE A 66 -3.96 -5.31 7.44
CA PHE A 66 -4.28 -5.94 6.16
C PHE A 66 -4.75 -7.38 6.37
N PRO A 67 -5.77 -7.84 5.60
CA PRO A 67 -6.17 -9.24 5.64
C PRO A 67 -5.07 -10.13 5.04
N GLU A 68 -4.89 -11.32 5.61
CA GLU A 68 -3.98 -12.35 5.07
C GLU A 68 -2.55 -11.85 4.74
N PRO A 69 -1.81 -11.27 5.70
CA PRO A 69 -0.49 -10.69 5.45
C PRO A 69 0.47 -11.63 4.75
N ALA A 70 0.47 -12.92 5.12
CA ALA A 70 1.36 -13.92 4.53
C ALA A 70 1.09 -14.13 3.04
N ILE A 71 -0.17 -14.11 2.62
CA ILE A 71 -0.54 -14.23 1.20
C ILE A 71 -0.09 -12.98 0.44
N ILE A 72 -0.28 -11.78 1.01
CA ILE A 72 0.09 -10.52 0.36
C ILE A 72 1.61 -10.41 0.21
N VAL A 73 2.40 -10.81 1.22
CA VAL A 73 3.87 -10.89 1.09
C VAL A 73 4.26 -11.86 -0.01
N ALA A 74 3.62 -13.04 -0.07
CA ALA A 74 3.89 -14.03 -1.09
C ALA A 74 3.55 -13.51 -2.50
N GLN A 75 2.46 -12.74 -2.66
CA GLN A 75 2.13 -12.08 -3.93
C GLN A 75 3.20 -11.05 -4.31
N ALA A 76 3.53 -10.12 -3.41
CA ALA A 76 4.56 -9.11 -3.66
C ALA A 76 5.87 -9.76 -4.11
N LYS A 77 6.26 -10.85 -3.47
CA LYS A 77 7.46 -11.61 -3.77
C LYS A 77 7.44 -12.23 -5.17
N LEU A 78 6.32 -12.81 -5.57
CA LEU A 78 6.15 -13.39 -6.91
C LEU A 78 6.13 -12.32 -7.99
N GLU A 79 5.33 -11.26 -7.81
CA GLU A 79 5.15 -10.18 -8.79
C GLU A 79 6.42 -9.35 -8.99
N SER A 80 7.18 -9.13 -7.92
CA SER A 80 8.39 -8.31 -7.95
C SER A 80 9.66 -9.10 -8.26
N GLY A 81 9.58 -10.43 -8.44
CA GLY A 81 10.77 -11.27 -8.58
C GLY A 81 11.69 -11.19 -7.36
N ASN A 82 11.15 -11.45 -6.17
CA ASN A 82 11.82 -11.29 -4.88
C ASN A 82 12.34 -9.84 -4.65
N TYR A 83 11.51 -8.85 -4.98
CA TYR A 83 11.79 -7.41 -4.86
C TYR A 83 12.90 -6.88 -5.78
N ASN A 84 13.31 -7.64 -6.81
CA ASN A 84 14.44 -7.31 -7.69
C ASN A 84 14.03 -6.91 -9.12
N SER A 85 12.73 -6.94 -9.47
CA SER A 85 12.30 -6.54 -10.80
C SER A 85 12.54 -5.04 -11.04
N ARG A 86 12.78 -4.66 -12.32
CA ARG A 86 12.92 -3.23 -12.69
C ARG A 86 11.71 -2.40 -12.27
N LEU A 87 10.52 -2.98 -12.34
CA LEU A 87 9.29 -2.30 -11.94
C LEU A 87 9.26 -2.06 -10.43
N CYS A 88 9.71 -3.02 -9.64
CA CYS A 88 9.84 -2.85 -8.20
C CYS A 88 10.88 -1.76 -7.85
N LEU A 89 12.08 -1.87 -8.41
CA LEU A 89 13.21 -0.99 -8.06
C LEU A 89 13.02 0.45 -8.57
N ASN A 90 12.51 0.64 -9.78
CA ASN A 90 12.42 1.98 -10.40
C ASN A 90 11.10 2.68 -10.15
N ASN A 91 10.04 1.92 -9.86
CA ASN A 91 8.67 2.45 -9.71
C ASN A 91 8.08 2.17 -8.33
N ASN A 92 8.80 1.54 -7.42
CA ASN A 92 8.28 1.08 -6.12
C ASN A 92 7.00 0.24 -6.26
N ASN A 93 6.84 -0.49 -7.37
CA ASN A 93 5.62 -1.21 -7.72
C ASN A 93 5.79 -2.72 -7.46
N LEU A 94 5.44 -3.13 -6.24
CA LEU A 94 5.64 -4.49 -5.75
C LEU A 94 4.69 -5.51 -6.38
N PHE A 95 3.50 -5.06 -6.80
CA PHE A 95 2.41 -5.93 -7.23
C PHE A 95 2.13 -5.87 -8.73
N GLY A 96 2.98 -5.18 -9.52
CA GLY A 96 2.75 -5.02 -10.94
C GLY A 96 1.48 -4.23 -11.27
N LEU A 97 1.07 -3.28 -10.43
CA LEU A 97 -0.15 -2.51 -10.62
C LEU A 97 -0.08 -1.70 -11.93
N TYR A 98 -1.09 -1.91 -12.78
CA TYR A 98 -1.17 -1.29 -14.09
C TYR A 98 -2.36 -0.33 -14.19
N ASN A 99 -2.11 0.86 -14.74
CA ASN A 99 -3.13 1.86 -15.01
C ASN A 99 -3.67 1.69 -16.43
N SER A 100 -4.80 1.01 -16.58
CA SER A 100 -5.40 0.76 -17.88
C SER A 100 -5.86 2.03 -18.60
N THR A 101 -6.22 3.09 -17.85
CA THR A 101 -6.63 4.37 -18.43
C THR A 101 -5.46 5.11 -19.06
N LYS A 102 -4.28 5.04 -18.43
CA LYS A 102 -3.05 5.70 -18.93
C LYS A 102 -2.19 4.79 -19.79
N GLY A 103 -2.47 3.49 -19.84
CA GLY A 103 -1.69 2.51 -20.60
C GLY A 103 -0.28 2.26 -20.07
N ASN A 104 -0.04 2.44 -18.76
CA ASN A 104 1.28 2.24 -18.15
C ASN A 104 1.19 1.67 -16.74
N TYR A 105 2.31 1.18 -16.23
CA TYR A 105 2.41 0.79 -14.83
C TYR A 105 2.44 2.00 -13.91
N PHE A 106 1.84 1.85 -12.71
CA PHE A 106 1.95 2.87 -11.68
C PHE A 106 3.40 3.03 -11.23
N LYS A 107 3.75 4.27 -10.90
CA LYS A 107 4.96 4.64 -10.21
C LYS A 107 4.57 5.28 -8.87
N PHE A 108 5.19 4.84 -7.80
CA PHE A 108 4.94 5.31 -6.44
C PHE A 108 6.17 5.99 -5.87
N ASP A 109 5.98 6.96 -4.98
CA ASP A 109 7.07 7.63 -4.28
C ASP A 109 7.78 6.69 -3.29
N SER A 110 7.04 5.69 -2.77
CA SER A 110 7.57 4.64 -1.91
C SER A 110 6.86 3.31 -2.13
N TRP A 111 7.48 2.22 -1.73
CA TRP A 111 6.85 0.90 -1.74
C TRP A 111 5.60 0.83 -0.85
N ILE A 112 5.54 1.64 0.24
CA ILE A 112 4.37 1.75 1.11
C ILE A 112 3.18 2.29 0.33
N GLY A 113 3.38 3.31 -0.52
CA GLY A 113 2.34 3.83 -1.41
C GLY A 113 1.76 2.74 -2.32
N CYS A 114 2.60 1.84 -2.82
CA CYS A 114 2.14 0.69 -3.60
C CYS A 114 1.30 -0.29 -2.76
N VAL A 115 1.66 -0.53 -1.49
CA VAL A 115 0.90 -1.40 -0.57
C VAL A 115 -0.52 -0.84 -0.35
N PHE A 116 -0.64 0.45 -0.10
CA PHE A 116 -1.96 1.07 0.05
C PHE A 116 -2.75 1.09 -1.26
N ALA A 117 -2.09 1.35 -2.39
CA ALA A 117 -2.74 1.25 -3.69
C ALA A 117 -3.25 -0.18 -3.97
N TYR A 118 -2.50 -1.21 -3.58
CA TYR A 118 -2.95 -2.59 -3.67
C TYR A 118 -4.25 -2.82 -2.86
N ARG A 119 -4.33 -2.30 -1.64
CA ARG A 119 -5.56 -2.33 -0.84
C ARG A 119 -6.72 -1.68 -1.60
N ASP A 120 -6.52 -0.47 -2.08
CA ASP A 120 -7.59 0.35 -2.63
C ASP A 120 -8.05 -0.12 -4.03
N TYR A 121 -7.15 -0.65 -4.86
CA TYR A 121 -7.47 -1.10 -6.22
C TYR A 121 -7.79 -2.60 -6.32
N ILE A 122 -7.24 -3.41 -5.42
CA ILE A 122 -7.37 -4.87 -5.51
C ILE A 122 -8.24 -5.41 -4.37
N LEU A 123 -7.87 -5.18 -3.10
CA LEU A 123 -8.56 -5.80 -1.97
C LEU A 123 -10.00 -5.32 -1.80
N THR A 124 -10.34 -4.09 -2.21
CA THR A 124 -11.72 -3.58 -2.22
C THR A 124 -12.66 -4.40 -3.09
N LYS A 125 -12.14 -5.17 -4.05
CA LYS A 125 -12.94 -6.08 -4.90
C LYS A 125 -13.28 -7.41 -4.21
N ARG A 126 -12.65 -7.72 -3.05
CA ARG A 126 -12.91 -8.95 -2.31
C ARG A 126 -14.25 -8.85 -1.59
N LYS A 127 -15.09 -9.87 -1.75
CA LYS A 127 -16.37 -9.95 -1.05
C LYS A 127 -16.16 -10.32 0.42
N LYS A 128 -17.13 -9.94 1.26
CA LYS A 128 -17.12 -10.34 2.69
C LYS A 128 -17.05 -11.86 2.81
N ASN A 129 -16.15 -12.36 3.65
CA ASN A 129 -15.92 -13.79 3.90
C ASN A 129 -15.50 -14.62 2.68
N GLU A 130 -15.11 -13.99 1.57
CA GLU A 130 -14.59 -14.70 0.41
C GLU A 130 -13.21 -15.28 0.70
N ASP A 131 -12.99 -16.55 0.35
CA ASP A 131 -11.65 -17.15 0.37
C ASP A 131 -10.68 -16.35 -0.52
N TYR A 132 -9.46 -16.11 -0.05
CA TYR A 132 -8.53 -15.22 -0.73
C TYR A 132 -8.13 -15.77 -2.11
N TYR A 133 -7.95 -17.07 -2.25
CA TYR A 133 -7.56 -17.66 -3.53
C TYR A 133 -8.72 -17.71 -4.52
N GLN A 134 -9.96 -17.91 -4.03
CA GLN A 134 -11.16 -17.81 -4.87
C GLN A 134 -11.35 -16.36 -5.34
N PHE A 135 -11.11 -15.38 -4.46
CA PHE A 135 -11.11 -13.98 -4.82
C PHE A 135 -10.11 -13.69 -5.97
N LEU A 136 -8.84 -14.09 -5.84
CA LEU A 136 -7.83 -13.88 -6.88
C LEU A 136 -8.20 -14.54 -8.22
N LYS A 137 -8.76 -15.74 -8.18
CA LYS A 137 -9.27 -16.42 -9.39
C LYS A 137 -10.42 -15.65 -10.01
N ARG A 138 -11.40 -15.21 -9.20
CA ARG A 138 -12.59 -14.50 -9.68
C ARG A 138 -12.25 -13.17 -10.37
N ILE A 139 -11.26 -12.46 -9.88
CA ILE A 139 -10.82 -11.20 -10.51
C ILE A 139 -9.81 -11.41 -11.64
N ASN A 140 -9.48 -12.66 -11.96
CA ASN A 140 -8.44 -13.02 -12.94
C ASN A 140 -7.12 -12.27 -12.67
N TYR A 141 -6.64 -12.35 -11.42
CA TYR A 141 -5.48 -11.58 -10.96
C TYR A 141 -4.21 -11.87 -11.75
N ALA A 142 -4.02 -13.11 -12.18
CA ALA A 142 -2.88 -13.53 -12.98
C ALA A 142 -3.33 -14.48 -14.10
N GLU A 143 -2.66 -14.37 -15.26
CA GLU A 143 -2.91 -15.22 -16.44
C GLU A 143 -2.27 -16.62 -16.31
N ASP A 144 -1.24 -16.77 -15.46
CA ASP A 144 -0.56 -18.05 -15.26
C ASP A 144 -1.48 -19.07 -14.56
N PRO A 145 -1.84 -20.20 -15.22
CA PRO A 145 -2.71 -21.22 -14.62
C PRO A 145 -2.11 -21.85 -13.35
N ASN A 146 -0.79 -21.78 -13.18
CA ASN A 146 -0.09 -22.27 -12.00
C ASN A 146 0.09 -21.20 -10.90
N TYR A 147 -0.42 -20.00 -11.09
CA TYR A 147 -0.22 -18.88 -10.17
C TYR A 147 -0.59 -19.25 -8.72
N ILE A 148 -1.78 -19.76 -8.51
CA ILE A 148 -2.26 -20.13 -7.15
C ILE A 148 -1.38 -21.22 -6.52
N LYS A 149 -0.88 -22.18 -7.31
CA LYS A 149 0.03 -23.21 -6.79
C LYS A 149 1.37 -22.60 -6.34
N LYS A 150 1.93 -21.69 -7.14
CA LYS A 150 3.15 -20.95 -6.79
C LYS A 150 2.92 -20.09 -5.54
N LEU A 151 1.80 -19.38 -5.50
CA LEU A 151 1.42 -18.50 -4.38
C LEU A 151 1.33 -19.29 -3.06
N LYS A 152 0.61 -20.42 -3.04
CA LYS A 152 0.49 -21.30 -1.85
C LYS A 152 1.84 -21.82 -1.36
N LYS A 153 2.74 -22.17 -2.30
CA LYS A 153 4.08 -22.63 -1.94
C LYS A 153 4.89 -21.51 -1.26
N THR A 154 4.82 -20.29 -1.81
CA THR A 154 5.53 -19.12 -1.24
C THR A 154 4.90 -18.69 0.07
N GLU A 155 3.58 -18.61 0.16
CA GLU A 155 2.86 -18.32 1.39
C GLU A 155 3.23 -19.27 2.53
N LYS A 156 3.32 -20.58 2.26
CA LYS A 156 3.72 -21.54 3.29
C LYS A 156 5.08 -21.18 3.91
N ILE A 157 6.05 -20.77 3.10
CA ILE A 157 7.37 -20.33 3.59
C ILE A 157 7.23 -19.09 4.49
N ILE A 158 6.37 -18.14 4.10
CA ILE A 158 6.14 -16.92 4.87
C ILE A 158 5.45 -17.24 6.21
N ARG A 159 4.40 -18.08 6.22
CA ARG A 159 3.72 -18.50 7.46
C ARG A 159 4.66 -19.28 8.37
N ASP A 160 5.43 -20.22 7.80
CA ASP A 160 6.40 -20.99 8.57
C ASP A 160 7.46 -20.11 9.26
N LYS A 161 7.75 -18.95 8.70
CA LYS A 161 8.75 -18.01 9.24
C LYS A 161 8.15 -17.00 10.23
N TYR A 162 6.92 -16.53 10.03
CA TYR A 162 6.38 -15.38 10.78
C TYR A 162 5.13 -15.68 11.62
N GLU A 163 4.49 -16.85 11.49
CA GLU A 163 3.25 -17.19 12.20
C GLU A 163 3.38 -18.41 13.14
N LYS A 164 4.57 -18.99 13.30
CA LYS A 164 4.79 -20.17 14.16
C LYS A 164 5.10 -19.85 15.63
N PHE A 165 4.64 -18.68 16.13
CA PHE A 165 4.85 -18.32 17.53
C PHE A 165 3.54 -18.04 18.25
#